data_f984d494bbc7be60a367e184b0e24e19
#
_entry.id   f984d494bbc7be60a367e184b0e24e19
#
_cell.length_a   1.000
_cell.length_b   1.000
_cell.length_c   1.000
_cell.angle_alpha   90.00
_cell.angle_beta   90.00
_cell.angle_gamma   90.00
#
_symmetry.space_group_name_H-M   'P 1'
#
loop_
_entity.id
_entity.type
_entity.pdbx_description
1 polymer ?
#
loop_
_entity_poly.entity_id
_entity_poly.type
_entity_poly.pdbx_seq_one_letter_code
_entity_poly.pdbx_strand_id
1 'polypeptide(L)'
;FSYTVQFGGRLMQKDEQVHWVETDDVIATAYDTGVPGHELSSVATMRLWTARATSGINLDAFNKGDYMRAVEAKNASENVSRVLYPDDSTEHGKELRLRQEYFFVSASLQDIVRRFKKHQGDFALFADRVAIHLNDTHPALAVPELMRLLVDEQSLEWDTAWDICKKVFSYTNHTLMQEALETWPVDLMGRLLPRHLRIIYDLNARFLAEVHDRFPNENDLLRRVSLIDERGQRRVRMASLSVLASHKVNGVSALHSNLMVETIFADFAKIWPERFCNKTNGITPRRWLSQANRPLSALIDSRIGTTWRRHLDELSALREFATEPEFQNAFRLAKTQNKKRLAERIAQETGVIVNPDSLFDVQIKRMHEYKRQLLNVLHVVTRYQQILAHPHADWVPRTVVFAGKAASAYY
;
A
#
# COMPACT_ATOMS: atom_id res chain seq x y z
N PHE A 1 -7.65 5.88 -22.83
CA PHE A 1 -8.55 4.75 -22.58
C PHE A 1 -9.47 5.08 -21.43
N SER A 2 -10.71 4.57 -21.47
CA SER A 2 -11.65 4.69 -20.37
C SER A 2 -12.40 3.38 -20.17
N TYR A 3 -12.83 3.16 -18.93
CA TYR A 3 -13.59 1.97 -18.53
C TYR A 3 -14.75 2.39 -17.66
N THR A 4 -15.85 1.65 -17.73
CA THR A 4 -16.99 1.83 -16.83
C THR A 4 -16.77 1.00 -15.57
N VAL A 5 -16.89 1.65 -14.41
CA VAL A 5 -16.85 1.01 -13.09
C VAL A 5 -18.24 1.11 -12.49
N GLN A 6 -18.78 -0.04 -12.11
CA GLN A 6 -20.16 -0.21 -11.64
C GLN A 6 -20.21 -0.22 -10.11
N PHE A 7 -21.25 0.40 -9.53
CA PHE A 7 -21.52 0.40 -8.10
C PHE A 7 -23.00 0.15 -7.84
N GLY A 8 -23.35 -0.30 -6.64
CA GLY A 8 -24.74 -0.46 -6.22
C GLY A 8 -25.50 -1.53 -7.03
N GLY A 9 -26.74 -1.24 -7.34
CA GLY A 9 -27.59 -2.14 -8.13
C GLY A 9 -27.97 -3.42 -7.40
N ARG A 10 -28.32 -4.45 -8.16
CA ARG A 10 -28.76 -5.73 -7.64
C ARG A 10 -28.30 -6.90 -8.51
N LEU A 11 -28.32 -8.11 -7.94
CA LEU A 11 -28.03 -9.34 -8.66
C LEU A 11 -29.32 -9.97 -9.18
N MET A 12 -29.29 -10.40 -10.43
CA MET A 12 -30.35 -11.20 -11.06
C MET A 12 -29.76 -12.55 -11.45
N GLN A 13 -30.47 -13.63 -11.10
CA GLN A 13 -30.15 -14.97 -11.58
C GLN A 13 -30.93 -15.21 -12.89
N LYS A 14 -30.23 -15.52 -13.98
CA LYS A 14 -30.83 -15.87 -15.25
C LYS A 14 -29.98 -16.97 -15.91
N ASP A 15 -30.60 -18.07 -16.30
CA ASP A 15 -29.96 -19.19 -17.04
C ASP A 15 -28.63 -19.65 -16.40
N GLU A 16 -28.64 -19.91 -15.09
CA GLU A 16 -27.48 -20.28 -14.25
C GLU A 16 -26.38 -19.20 -14.11
N GLN A 17 -26.52 -18.07 -14.80
CA GLN A 17 -25.59 -16.95 -14.72
C GLN A 17 -26.12 -15.88 -13.76
N VAL A 18 -25.17 -15.23 -13.09
CA VAL A 18 -25.45 -14.06 -12.21
C VAL A 18 -25.17 -12.79 -12.99
N HIS A 19 -26.18 -11.95 -13.13
CA HIS A 19 -26.08 -10.63 -13.78
C HIS A 19 -26.12 -9.54 -12.74
N TRP A 20 -25.18 -8.61 -12.79
CA TRP A 20 -25.16 -7.41 -11.96
C TRP A 20 -25.80 -6.26 -12.75
N VAL A 21 -26.95 -5.78 -12.29
CA VAL A 21 -27.81 -4.88 -13.04
C VAL A 21 -28.25 -3.65 -12.21
N GLU A 22 -28.75 -2.62 -12.89
CA GLU A 22 -29.24 -1.38 -12.26
C GLU A 22 -28.16 -0.67 -11.46
N THR A 23 -26.96 -0.62 -12.00
CA THR A 23 -25.77 -0.06 -11.35
C THR A 23 -25.65 1.45 -11.53
N ASP A 24 -24.98 2.09 -10.56
CA ASP A 24 -24.47 3.46 -10.69
C ASP A 24 -23.08 3.41 -11.35
N ASP A 25 -22.97 3.95 -12.53
CA ASP A 25 -21.78 3.83 -13.35
C ASP A 25 -20.89 5.07 -13.25
N VAL A 26 -19.58 4.85 -13.08
CA VAL A 26 -18.56 5.90 -13.10
C VAL A 26 -17.53 5.56 -14.18
N ILE A 27 -17.16 6.56 -14.98
CA ILE A 27 -16.14 6.39 -16.03
C ILE A 27 -14.77 6.62 -15.43
N ALA A 28 -13.88 5.63 -15.55
CA ALA A 28 -12.47 5.73 -15.21
C ALA A 28 -11.67 6.11 -16.47
N THR A 29 -11.00 7.26 -16.45
CA THR A 29 -10.13 7.73 -17.54
C THR A 29 -8.68 7.57 -17.13
N ALA A 30 -7.88 6.91 -17.98
CA ALA A 30 -6.46 6.65 -17.73
C ALA A 30 -5.58 7.87 -18.04
N TYR A 31 -4.61 8.13 -17.14
CA TYR A 31 -3.52 9.08 -17.34
C TYR A 31 -2.19 8.38 -17.13
N ASP A 32 -1.36 8.36 -18.16
CA ASP A 32 -0.08 7.66 -18.17
C ASP A 32 1.08 8.63 -18.04
N THR A 33 2.02 8.29 -17.15
CA THR A 33 3.30 8.97 -17.02
C THR A 33 4.43 7.97 -17.23
N GLY A 34 5.33 8.26 -18.15
CA GLY A 34 6.52 7.45 -18.37
C GLY A 34 7.52 7.59 -17.22
N VAL A 35 8.01 6.47 -16.72
CA VAL A 35 9.06 6.39 -15.70
C VAL A 35 10.28 5.71 -16.34
N PRO A 36 11.26 6.49 -16.82
CA PRO A 36 12.45 5.94 -17.46
C PRO A 36 13.32 5.20 -16.44
N GLY A 37 13.87 4.07 -16.83
CA GLY A 37 14.90 3.37 -16.09
C GLY A 37 16.24 4.13 -16.14
N HIS A 38 17.03 4.06 -15.07
CA HIS A 38 18.35 4.67 -15.01
C HIS A 38 19.31 3.93 -15.95
N GLU A 39 19.81 4.62 -16.99
CA GLU A 39 20.71 4.04 -18.01
C GLU A 39 20.13 2.77 -18.69
N LEU A 40 18.82 2.67 -18.79
CA LEU A 40 18.11 1.60 -19.49
C LEU A 40 17.29 2.16 -20.65
N SER A 41 17.12 1.35 -21.69
CA SER A 41 16.24 1.68 -22.83
C SER A 41 14.75 1.51 -22.51
N SER A 42 14.41 0.86 -21.41
CA SER A 42 13.03 0.60 -21.01
C SER A 42 12.43 1.76 -20.22
N VAL A 43 11.16 2.02 -20.48
CA VAL A 43 10.35 3.00 -19.76
C VAL A 43 9.14 2.28 -19.15
N ALA A 44 9.04 2.29 -17.82
CA ALA A 44 7.86 1.80 -17.14
C ALA A 44 6.73 2.85 -17.24
N THR A 45 5.49 2.42 -17.12
CA THR A 45 4.32 3.32 -17.11
C THR A 45 3.70 3.36 -15.73
N MET A 46 3.61 4.55 -15.16
CA MET A 46 2.75 4.81 -14.01
C MET A 46 1.39 5.25 -14.56
N ARG A 47 0.34 4.46 -14.31
CA ARG A 47 -1.01 4.76 -14.72
C ARG A 47 -1.85 5.18 -13.53
N LEU A 48 -2.50 6.32 -13.65
CA LEU A 48 -3.46 6.86 -12.69
C LEU A 48 -4.84 6.94 -13.35
N TRP A 49 -5.88 6.91 -12.54
CA TRP A 49 -7.26 6.95 -12.98
C TRP A 49 -7.98 8.16 -12.42
N THR A 50 -8.74 8.84 -13.27
CA THR A 50 -9.64 9.92 -12.87
C THR A 50 -11.08 9.51 -13.11
N ALA A 51 -11.91 9.69 -12.10
CA ALA A 51 -13.33 9.42 -12.17
C ALA A 51 -14.08 10.55 -12.91
N ARG A 52 -14.98 10.17 -13.79
CA ARG A 52 -15.89 11.07 -14.50
C ARG A 52 -17.31 10.53 -14.43
N ALA A 53 -18.28 11.42 -14.41
CA ALA A 53 -19.68 11.04 -14.51
C ALA A 53 -20.02 10.52 -15.92
N THR A 54 -20.97 9.62 -16.00
CA THR A 54 -21.53 9.10 -17.26
C THR A 54 -22.44 10.11 -17.95
N SER A 55 -23.05 11.01 -17.17
CA SER A 55 -23.91 12.10 -17.66
C SER A 55 -23.37 13.45 -17.19
N GLY A 56 -23.68 14.51 -17.92
CA GLY A 56 -23.28 15.87 -17.56
C GLY A 56 -24.18 16.47 -16.47
N ILE A 57 -24.86 17.55 -16.81
CA ILE A 57 -25.77 18.29 -15.93
C ILE A 57 -27.19 17.72 -16.06
N ASN A 58 -27.90 17.61 -14.94
CA ASN A 58 -29.35 17.38 -14.99
C ASN A 58 -30.06 18.65 -15.45
N LEU A 59 -30.43 18.69 -16.75
CA LEU A 59 -31.02 19.87 -17.39
C LEU A 59 -32.37 20.24 -16.78
N ASP A 60 -33.19 19.28 -16.32
CA ASP A 60 -34.48 19.57 -15.71
C ASP A 60 -34.32 20.30 -14.37
N ALA A 61 -33.39 19.87 -13.54
CA ALA A 61 -33.06 20.56 -12.29
C ALA A 61 -32.48 21.96 -12.58
N PHE A 62 -31.55 22.04 -13.55
CA PHE A 62 -30.94 23.31 -13.96
C PHE A 62 -31.97 24.34 -14.44
N ASN A 63 -32.87 23.93 -15.32
CA ASN A 63 -33.94 24.81 -15.87
C ASN A 63 -34.95 25.25 -14.80
N LYS A 64 -35.09 24.50 -13.71
CA LYS A 64 -35.89 24.86 -12.54
C LYS A 64 -35.18 25.77 -11.54
N GLY A 65 -33.90 26.15 -11.82
CA GLY A 65 -33.09 26.98 -10.94
C GLY A 65 -32.43 26.22 -9.80
N ASP A 66 -32.55 24.88 -9.72
CA ASP A 66 -31.88 24.04 -8.73
C ASP A 66 -30.50 23.62 -9.24
N TYR A 67 -29.56 24.56 -9.22
CA TYR A 67 -28.21 24.38 -9.75
C TYR A 67 -27.40 23.37 -8.94
N MET A 68 -27.64 23.24 -7.63
CA MET A 68 -26.93 22.27 -6.76
C MET A 68 -27.35 20.85 -7.16
N ARG A 69 -28.63 20.59 -7.26
CA ARG A 69 -29.16 19.29 -7.68
C ARG A 69 -28.76 18.94 -9.12
N ALA A 70 -28.64 19.96 -9.97
CA ALA A 70 -28.25 19.79 -11.37
C ALA A 70 -26.85 19.16 -11.53
N VAL A 71 -25.93 19.40 -10.59
CA VAL A 71 -24.53 18.89 -10.61
C VAL A 71 -24.24 17.84 -9.56
N GLU A 72 -25.20 17.46 -8.73
CA GLU A 72 -25.02 16.55 -7.59
C GLU A 72 -24.47 15.19 -8.01
N ALA A 73 -25.13 14.52 -8.97
CA ALA A 73 -24.72 13.21 -9.47
C ALA A 73 -23.32 13.26 -10.12
N LYS A 74 -23.04 14.33 -10.86
CA LYS A 74 -21.73 14.57 -11.45
C LYS A 74 -20.66 14.69 -10.37
N ASN A 75 -20.89 15.53 -9.37
CA ASN A 75 -19.96 15.74 -8.27
C ASN A 75 -19.72 14.45 -7.46
N ALA A 76 -20.78 13.69 -7.19
CA ALA A 76 -20.67 12.41 -6.49
C ALA A 76 -19.76 11.43 -7.24
N SER A 77 -19.90 11.30 -8.56
CA SER A 77 -19.04 10.46 -9.40
C SER A 77 -17.58 10.94 -9.41
N GLU A 78 -17.36 12.25 -9.62
CA GLU A 78 -16.00 12.81 -9.70
C GLU A 78 -15.26 12.80 -8.34
N ASN A 79 -15.98 12.86 -7.22
CA ASN A 79 -15.40 12.81 -5.87
C ASN A 79 -14.65 11.50 -5.60
N VAL A 80 -14.99 10.41 -6.28
CA VAL A 80 -14.33 9.11 -6.12
C VAL A 80 -12.81 9.21 -6.27
N SER A 81 -12.31 10.07 -7.15
CA SER A 81 -10.87 10.22 -7.39
C SER A 81 -10.30 11.59 -7.00
N ARG A 82 -11.10 12.48 -6.40
CA ARG A 82 -10.70 13.88 -6.18
C ARG A 82 -9.64 14.04 -5.09
N VAL A 83 -9.75 13.28 -4.01
CA VAL A 83 -8.80 13.26 -2.88
C VAL A 83 -8.47 11.80 -2.56
N LEU A 84 -7.19 11.43 -2.62
CA LEU A 84 -6.73 10.10 -2.26
C LEU A 84 -6.75 9.92 -0.73
N TYR A 85 -7.24 8.77 -0.26
CA TYR A 85 -7.45 8.47 1.16
C TYR A 85 -8.27 9.54 1.88
N PRO A 86 -9.56 9.68 1.53
CA PRO A 86 -10.46 10.58 2.25
C PRO A 86 -10.58 10.15 3.72
N ASP A 87 -10.95 11.10 4.56
CA ASP A 87 -11.27 10.83 5.97
C ASP A 87 -12.42 9.82 6.06
N ASP A 88 -12.22 8.74 6.79
CA ASP A 88 -13.16 7.62 6.98
C ASP A 88 -13.74 7.55 8.42
N SER A 89 -13.66 8.64 9.16
CA SER A 89 -14.27 8.75 10.50
C SER A 89 -15.81 8.72 10.46
N THR A 90 -16.41 9.09 9.32
CA THR A 90 -17.85 9.08 9.08
C THR A 90 -18.28 7.95 8.15
N GLU A 91 -19.56 7.57 8.19
CA GLU A 91 -20.10 6.52 7.29
C GLU A 91 -19.98 6.93 5.80
N HIS A 92 -20.18 8.20 5.46
CA HIS A 92 -19.97 8.70 4.11
C HIS A 92 -18.50 8.66 3.68
N GLY A 93 -17.59 8.95 4.60
CA GLY A 93 -16.15 8.84 4.35
C GLY A 93 -15.72 7.40 4.11
N LYS A 94 -16.24 6.45 4.91
CA LYS A 94 -16.02 5.01 4.71
C LYS A 94 -16.54 4.54 3.35
N GLU A 95 -17.76 4.97 2.98
CA GLU A 95 -18.33 4.65 1.68
C GLU A 95 -17.47 5.20 0.52
N LEU A 96 -17.05 6.46 0.61
CA LEU A 96 -16.19 7.07 -0.41
C LEU A 96 -14.87 6.34 -0.54
N ARG A 97 -14.26 5.94 0.58
CA ARG A 97 -13.01 5.19 0.57
C ARG A 97 -13.17 3.81 -0.06
N LEU A 98 -14.22 3.06 0.26
CA LEU A 98 -14.50 1.77 -0.37
C LEU A 98 -14.77 1.93 -1.88
N ARG A 99 -15.53 2.96 -2.29
CA ARG A 99 -15.74 3.30 -3.70
C ARG A 99 -14.41 3.60 -4.39
N GLN A 100 -13.53 4.35 -3.76
CA GLN A 100 -12.21 4.71 -4.29
C GLN A 100 -11.32 3.50 -4.49
N GLU A 101 -11.21 2.61 -3.51
CA GLU A 101 -10.41 1.38 -3.60
C GLU A 101 -10.90 0.49 -4.75
N TYR A 102 -12.20 0.27 -4.83
CA TYR A 102 -12.78 -0.54 -5.90
C TYR A 102 -12.63 0.12 -7.28
N PHE A 103 -12.82 1.44 -7.37
CA PHE A 103 -12.67 2.19 -8.61
C PHE A 103 -11.30 1.98 -9.26
N PHE A 104 -10.24 2.13 -8.49
CA PHE A 104 -8.88 1.95 -9.01
C PHE A 104 -8.57 0.50 -9.37
N VAL A 105 -9.07 -0.43 -8.59
CA VAL A 105 -8.91 -1.86 -8.82
C VAL A 105 -9.62 -2.30 -10.10
N SER A 106 -10.90 -1.96 -10.24
CA SER A 106 -11.72 -2.37 -11.39
C SER A 106 -11.17 -1.80 -12.69
N ALA A 107 -10.88 -0.50 -12.75
CA ALA A 107 -10.31 0.14 -13.93
C ALA A 107 -8.97 -0.50 -14.34
N SER A 108 -8.11 -0.81 -13.36
CA SER A 108 -6.81 -1.43 -13.62
C SER A 108 -6.95 -2.86 -14.13
N LEU A 109 -7.83 -3.67 -13.55
CA LEU A 109 -8.03 -5.06 -13.96
C LEU A 109 -8.70 -5.16 -15.33
N GLN A 110 -9.68 -4.32 -15.62
CA GLN A 110 -10.29 -4.23 -16.94
C GLN A 110 -9.22 -3.93 -18.02
N ASP A 111 -8.29 -3.01 -17.75
CA ASP A 111 -7.18 -2.72 -18.67
C ASP A 111 -6.21 -3.90 -18.82
N ILE A 112 -5.86 -4.57 -17.74
CA ILE A 112 -4.98 -5.75 -17.75
C ILE A 112 -5.60 -6.85 -18.60
N VAL A 113 -6.87 -7.20 -18.35
CA VAL A 113 -7.59 -8.24 -19.11
C VAL A 113 -7.71 -7.86 -20.58
N ARG A 114 -8.10 -6.61 -20.91
CA ARG A 114 -8.18 -6.12 -22.29
C ARG A 114 -6.83 -6.22 -23.01
N ARG A 115 -5.75 -5.81 -22.36
CA ARG A 115 -4.38 -5.84 -22.94
C ARG A 115 -3.95 -7.28 -23.18
N PHE A 116 -4.20 -8.17 -22.22
CA PHE A 116 -3.91 -9.60 -22.36
C PHE A 116 -4.66 -10.20 -23.56
N LYS A 117 -5.97 -9.97 -23.68
CA LYS A 117 -6.81 -10.46 -24.80
C LYS A 117 -6.30 -9.97 -26.16
N LYS A 118 -5.83 -8.71 -26.22
CA LYS A 118 -5.32 -8.15 -27.48
C LYS A 118 -4.06 -8.87 -27.97
N HIS A 119 -3.23 -9.40 -27.09
CA HIS A 119 -1.93 -9.96 -27.42
C HIS A 119 -1.88 -11.49 -27.42
N GLN A 120 -2.66 -12.16 -26.58
CA GLN A 120 -2.59 -13.61 -26.36
C GLN A 120 -3.95 -14.28 -26.52
N GLY A 121 -4.98 -13.84 -25.83
CA GLY A 121 -6.35 -14.35 -25.91
C GLY A 121 -6.63 -15.65 -25.16
N ASP A 122 -5.67 -16.54 -24.99
CA ASP A 122 -5.84 -17.81 -24.25
C ASP A 122 -5.59 -17.62 -22.75
N PHE A 123 -6.65 -17.66 -21.95
CA PHE A 123 -6.58 -17.48 -20.51
C PHE A 123 -5.79 -18.57 -19.77
N ALA A 124 -5.51 -19.73 -20.37
CA ALA A 124 -4.60 -20.72 -19.79
C ALA A 124 -3.18 -20.15 -19.57
N LEU A 125 -2.79 -19.17 -20.41
CA LEU A 125 -1.49 -18.48 -20.32
C LEU A 125 -1.53 -17.20 -19.48
N PHE A 126 -2.68 -16.85 -18.88
CA PHE A 126 -2.83 -15.55 -18.18
C PHE A 126 -1.82 -15.41 -17.05
N ALA A 127 -1.67 -16.42 -16.20
CA ALA A 127 -0.74 -16.39 -15.07
C ALA A 127 0.75 -16.40 -15.46
N ASP A 128 1.07 -16.83 -16.69
CA ASP A 128 2.45 -16.78 -17.21
C ASP A 128 2.84 -15.39 -17.72
N ARG A 129 1.87 -14.54 -18.00
CA ARG A 129 2.05 -13.23 -18.60
C ARG A 129 1.65 -12.07 -17.72
N VAL A 130 0.89 -12.32 -16.67
CA VAL A 130 0.35 -11.31 -15.77
C VAL A 130 0.72 -11.66 -14.33
N ALA A 131 1.32 -10.70 -13.63
CA ALA A 131 1.54 -10.76 -12.18
C ALA A 131 0.94 -9.50 -11.55
N ILE A 132 0.15 -9.67 -10.49
CA ILE A 132 -0.53 -8.58 -9.79
C ILE A 132 -0.11 -8.62 -8.32
N HIS A 133 0.51 -7.53 -7.87
CA HIS A 133 0.97 -7.41 -6.50
C HIS A 133 0.03 -6.53 -5.67
N LEU A 134 -0.53 -7.09 -4.60
CA LEU A 134 -1.34 -6.36 -3.64
C LEU A 134 -0.40 -5.67 -2.63
N ASN A 135 -0.24 -4.36 -2.77
CA ASN A 135 0.56 -3.55 -1.87
C ASN A 135 -0.31 -3.07 -0.71
N ASP A 136 -0.25 -3.77 0.42
CA ASP A 136 -1.23 -3.72 1.51
C ASP A 136 -2.61 -4.29 1.09
N THR A 137 -3.63 -4.10 1.90
CA THR A 137 -4.99 -4.59 1.65
C THR A 137 -5.85 -3.63 0.83
N HIS A 138 -5.39 -2.40 0.59
CA HIS A 138 -6.15 -1.39 -0.15
C HIS A 138 -6.62 -1.89 -1.53
N PRO A 139 -5.83 -2.66 -2.31
CA PRO A 139 -6.29 -3.25 -3.55
C PRO A 139 -6.87 -4.67 -3.41
N ALA A 140 -7.20 -5.16 -2.22
CA ALA A 140 -7.66 -6.54 -1.99
C ALA A 140 -8.95 -6.90 -2.76
N LEU A 141 -9.78 -5.91 -3.08
CA LEU A 141 -10.95 -6.07 -3.96
C LEU A 141 -10.58 -6.55 -5.37
N ALA A 142 -9.30 -6.52 -5.74
CA ALA A 142 -8.81 -7.11 -6.98
C ALA A 142 -9.12 -8.61 -7.07
N VAL A 143 -9.19 -9.31 -5.94
CA VAL A 143 -9.48 -10.74 -5.90
C VAL A 143 -10.90 -11.03 -6.42
N PRO A 144 -11.98 -10.54 -5.78
CA PRO A 144 -13.32 -10.77 -6.30
C PRO A 144 -13.59 -10.06 -7.62
N GLU A 145 -12.92 -8.94 -7.93
CA GLU A 145 -13.09 -8.29 -9.23
C GLU A 145 -12.48 -9.10 -10.37
N LEU A 146 -11.29 -9.67 -10.21
CA LEU A 146 -10.72 -10.55 -11.24
C LEU A 146 -11.58 -11.79 -11.43
N MET A 147 -12.10 -12.39 -10.35
CA MET A 147 -13.07 -13.48 -10.44
C MET A 147 -14.31 -13.06 -11.25
N ARG A 148 -14.89 -11.90 -10.95
CA ARG A 148 -16.04 -11.38 -11.71
C ARG A 148 -15.73 -11.22 -13.21
N LEU A 149 -14.60 -10.57 -13.51
CA LEU A 149 -14.19 -10.37 -14.91
C LEU A 149 -13.98 -11.70 -15.64
N LEU A 150 -13.36 -12.69 -15.00
CA LEU A 150 -13.09 -13.98 -15.62
C LEU A 150 -14.36 -14.84 -15.77
N VAL A 151 -15.20 -14.89 -14.74
CA VAL A 151 -16.42 -15.72 -14.75
C VAL A 151 -17.55 -15.04 -15.51
N ASP A 152 -17.89 -13.78 -15.14
CA ASP A 152 -19.11 -13.13 -15.66
C ASP A 152 -18.90 -12.52 -17.06
N GLU A 153 -17.69 -12.01 -17.38
CA GLU A 153 -17.43 -11.34 -18.65
C GLU A 153 -16.65 -12.21 -19.66
N GLN A 154 -15.81 -13.12 -19.17
CA GLN A 154 -15.04 -14.03 -20.04
C GLN A 154 -15.61 -15.44 -20.06
N SER A 155 -16.66 -15.73 -19.29
CA SER A 155 -17.35 -17.04 -19.24
C SER A 155 -16.42 -18.22 -18.90
N LEU A 156 -15.41 -17.99 -18.07
CA LEU A 156 -14.57 -19.06 -17.56
C LEU A 156 -15.30 -19.81 -16.44
N GLU A 157 -15.07 -21.12 -16.38
CA GLU A 157 -15.50 -21.92 -15.23
C GLU A 157 -14.87 -21.41 -13.93
N TRP A 158 -15.65 -21.46 -12.83
CA TRP A 158 -15.26 -20.93 -11.54
C TRP A 158 -13.89 -21.42 -11.05
N ASP A 159 -13.66 -22.73 -11.13
CA ASP A 159 -12.42 -23.33 -10.62
C ASP A 159 -11.21 -22.91 -11.46
N THR A 160 -11.38 -22.80 -12.78
CA THR A 160 -10.35 -22.27 -13.69
C THR A 160 -10.02 -20.81 -13.37
N ALA A 161 -11.04 -19.96 -13.17
CA ALA A 161 -10.85 -18.56 -12.81
C ALA A 161 -10.15 -18.43 -11.46
N TRP A 162 -10.52 -19.25 -10.48
CA TRP A 162 -9.90 -19.25 -9.16
C TRP A 162 -8.43 -19.71 -9.20
N ASP A 163 -8.11 -20.72 -9.98
CA ASP A 163 -6.73 -21.19 -10.18
C ASP A 163 -5.86 -20.13 -10.84
N ILE A 164 -6.40 -19.37 -11.78
CA ILE A 164 -5.71 -18.19 -12.35
C ILE A 164 -5.45 -17.16 -11.24
N CYS A 165 -6.45 -16.78 -10.45
CA CYS A 165 -6.32 -15.81 -9.38
C CYS A 165 -5.20 -16.22 -8.39
N LYS A 166 -5.20 -17.45 -7.91
CA LYS A 166 -4.17 -17.96 -6.99
C LYS A 166 -2.74 -17.91 -7.55
N LYS A 167 -2.56 -17.97 -8.85
CA LYS A 167 -1.24 -17.89 -9.50
C LYS A 167 -0.80 -16.46 -9.80
N VAL A 168 -1.75 -15.55 -10.02
CA VAL A 168 -1.49 -14.17 -10.43
C VAL A 168 -1.19 -13.25 -9.26
N PHE A 169 -1.88 -13.43 -8.12
CA PHE A 169 -1.75 -12.53 -6.98
C PHE A 169 -0.58 -12.85 -6.06
N SER A 170 0.05 -11.79 -5.56
CA SER A 170 0.96 -11.79 -4.42
C SER A 170 0.63 -10.60 -3.50
N TYR A 171 0.99 -10.68 -2.22
CA TYR A 171 0.58 -9.70 -1.22
C TYR A 171 1.75 -9.31 -0.31
N THR A 172 1.91 -8.00 -0.06
CA THR A 172 2.81 -7.46 0.95
C THR A 172 2.00 -6.90 2.13
N ASN A 173 2.27 -7.42 3.34
CA ASN A 173 1.75 -6.87 4.58
C ASN A 173 2.71 -5.83 5.15
N HIS A 174 2.16 -4.71 5.69
CA HIS A 174 2.92 -3.59 6.25
C HIS A 174 2.71 -3.37 7.74
N THR A 175 1.77 -4.08 8.38
CA THR A 175 1.43 -3.89 9.79
C THR A 175 1.33 -5.20 10.55
N LEU A 176 1.69 -5.17 11.85
CA LEU A 176 1.49 -6.29 12.79
C LEU A 176 0.36 -6.00 13.78
N MET A 177 -0.25 -4.82 13.71
CA MET A 177 -1.34 -4.43 14.60
C MET A 177 -2.65 -4.99 14.06
N GLN A 178 -3.24 -5.93 14.78
CA GLN A 178 -4.45 -6.60 14.33
C GLN A 178 -5.62 -5.63 14.14
N GLU A 179 -5.73 -4.61 14.97
CA GLU A 179 -6.73 -3.54 14.90
C GLU A 179 -6.53 -2.61 13.68
N ALA A 180 -5.34 -2.59 13.11
CA ALA A 180 -5.04 -1.82 11.90
C ALA A 180 -5.22 -2.63 10.60
N LEU A 181 -5.57 -3.92 10.69
CA LEU A 181 -5.92 -4.72 9.53
C LEU A 181 -7.30 -4.29 9.01
N GLU A 182 -7.35 -3.93 7.75
CA GLU A 182 -8.54 -3.40 7.11
C GLU A 182 -9.69 -4.41 7.09
N THR A 183 -10.87 -3.93 7.47
CA THR A 183 -12.11 -4.70 7.39
C THR A 183 -13.25 -3.81 6.91
N TRP A 184 -14.17 -4.36 6.12
CA TRP A 184 -15.34 -3.64 5.63
C TRP A 184 -16.63 -4.23 6.14
N PRO A 185 -17.61 -3.42 6.62
CA PRO A 185 -18.93 -3.91 6.99
C PRO A 185 -19.61 -4.65 5.84
N VAL A 186 -20.16 -5.82 6.12
CA VAL A 186 -20.88 -6.64 5.13
C VAL A 186 -22.03 -5.85 4.51
N ASP A 187 -22.79 -5.08 5.31
CA ASP A 187 -23.94 -4.31 4.83
C ASP A 187 -23.50 -3.20 3.85
N LEU A 188 -22.39 -2.50 4.13
CA LEU A 188 -21.83 -1.50 3.24
C LEU A 188 -21.36 -2.13 1.93
N MET A 189 -20.61 -3.23 2.03
CA MET A 189 -20.12 -3.94 0.85
C MET A 189 -21.26 -4.53 0.03
N GLY A 190 -22.30 -5.09 0.67
CA GLY A 190 -23.50 -5.62 -0.01
C GLY A 190 -24.30 -4.57 -0.76
N ARG A 191 -24.36 -3.34 -0.23
CA ARG A 191 -25.03 -2.23 -0.88
C ARG A 191 -24.24 -1.68 -2.07
N LEU A 192 -22.91 -1.57 -1.95
CA LEU A 192 -22.08 -0.97 -2.99
C LEU A 192 -21.58 -1.99 -4.03
N LEU A 193 -21.27 -3.21 -3.61
CA LEU A 193 -20.58 -4.23 -4.39
C LEU A 193 -21.21 -5.61 -4.18
N PRO A 194 -22.52 -5.77 -4.48
CA PRO A 194 -23.25 -6.99 -4.17
C PRO A 194 -22.65 -8.23 -4.85
N ARG A 195 -22.12 -8.09 -6.08
CA ARG A 195 -21.49 -9.19 -6.80
C ARG A 195 -20.19 -9.64 -6.14
N HIS A 196 -19.36 -8.70 -5.72
CA HIS A 196 -18.10 -8.98 -5.04
C HIS A 196 -18.32 -9.64 -3.68
N LEU A 197 -19.29 -9.16 -2.92
CA LEU A 197 -19.65 -9.78 -1.65
C LEU A 197 -20.11 -11.24 -1.85
N ARG A 198 -20.92 -11.53 -2.87
CA ARG A 198 -21.33 -12.89 -3.20
C ARG A 198 -20.12 -13.79 -3.53
N ILE A 199 -19.20 -13.29 -4.36
CA ILE A 199 -17.95 -14.01 -4.68
C ILE A 199 -17.11 -14.26 -3.43
N ILE A 200 -17.00 -13.29 -2.52
CA ILE A 200 -16.27 -13.45 -1.26
C ILE A 200 -16.91 -14.55 -0.38
N TYR A 201 -18.24 -14.60 -0.30
CA TYR A 201 -18.92 -15.67 0.43
C TYR A 201 -18.68 -17.06 -0.19
N ASP A 202 -18.74 -17.14 -1.51
CA ASP A 202 -18.50 -18.40 -2.24
C ASP A 202 -17.05 -18.86 -2.05
N LEU A 203 -16.06 -17.96 -2.11
CA LEU A 203 -14.66 -18.23 -1.80
C LEU A 203 -14.48 -18.67 -0.34
N ASN A 204 -15.12 -17.99 0.61
CA ASN A 204 -15.06 -18.33 2.02
C ASN A 204 -15.60 -19.73 2.29
N ALA A 205 -16.77 -20.07 1.74
CA ALA A 205 -17.38 -21.37 1.94
C ALA A 205 -16.47 -22.51 1.43
N ARG A 206 -15.92 -22.37 0.23
CA ARG A 206 -14.99 -23.36 -0.36
C ARG A 206 -13.71 -23.47 0.45
N PHE A 207 -13.12 -22.35 0.87
CA PHE A 207 -11.92 -22.32 1.69
C PHE A 207 -12.13 -22.99 3.06
N LEU A 208 -13.22 -22.68 3.73
CA LEU A 208 -13.51 -23.28 5.02
C LEU A 208 -13.77 -24.79 4.91
N ALA A 209 -14.37 -25.27 3.82
CA ALA A 209 -14.51 -26.69 3.55
C ALA A 209 -13.14 -27.36 3.38
N GLU A 210 -12.24 -26.78 2.58
CA GLU A 210 -10.86 -27.27 2.42
C GLU A 210 -10.12 -27.34 3.78
N VAL A 211 -10.23 -26.30 4.59
CA VAL A 211 -9.60 -26.27 5.93
C VAL A 211 -10.20 -27.33 6.84
N HIS A 212 -11.52 -27.50 6.83
CA HIS A 212 -12.21 -28.54 7.63
C HIS A 212 -11.73 -29.95 7.27
N ASP A 213 -11.61 -30.25 5.98
CA ASP A 213 -11.14 -31.55 5.51
C ASP A 213 -9.69 -31.84 5.93
N ARG A 214 -8.85 -30.81 5.96
CA ARG A 214 -7.44 -30.94 6.38
C ARG A 214 -7.25 -30.95 7.90
N PHE A 215 -8.14 -30.29 8.65
CA PHE A 215 -8.08 -30.10 10.10
C PHE A 215 -9.43 -30.37 10.78
N PRO A 216 -9.99 -31.60 10.70
CA PRO A 216 -11.38 -31.90 11.05
C PRO A 216 -11.72 -31.68 12.52
N ASN A 217 -10.71 -31.61 13.41
CA ASN A 217 -10.92 -31.42 14.85
C ASN A 217 -10.65 -29.99 15.34
N GLU A 218 -10.42 -29.04 14.42
CA GLU A 218 -10.03 -27.68 14.74
C GLU A 218 -11.09 -26.63 14.37
N ASN A 219 -12.29 -26.75 14.93
CA ASN A 219 -13.40 -25.81 14.65
C ASN A 219 -13.06 -24.35 14.93
N ASP A 220 -12.22 -24.07 15.93
CA ASP A 220 -11.76 -22.71 16.21
C ASP A 220 -10.86 -22.15 15.11
N LEU A 221 -10.12 -22.99 14.41
CA LEU A 221 -9.30 -22.59 13.26
C LEU A 221 -10.19 -22.02 12.15
N LEU A 222 -11.29 -22.70 11.83
CA LEU A 222 -12.24 -22.23 10.80
C LEU A 222 -12.72 -20.81 11.07
N ARG A 223 -13.09 -20.52 12.33
CA ARG A 223 -13.54 -19.18 12.74
C ARG A 223 -12.43 -18.13 12.60
N ARG A 224 -11.18 -18.48 12.95
CA ARG A 224 -10.05 -17.55 12.89
C ARG A 224 -9.62 -17.23 11.48
N VAL A 225 -9.65 -18.20 10.55
CA VAL A 225 -9.23 -18.01 9.16
C VAL A 225 -10.35 -17.54 8.24
N SER A 226 -11.62 -17.59 8.68
CA SER A 226 -12.77 -17.12 7.89
C SER A 226 -12.54 -15.72 7.34
N LEU A 227 -12.93 -15.50 6.08
CA LEU A 227 -12.92 -14.17 5.45
C LEU A 227 -13.96 -13.23 6.08
N ILE A 228 -14.92 -13.76 6.81
CA ILE A 228 -15.97 -13.00 7.49
C ILE A 228 -15.73 -13.03 8.99
N ASP A 229 -15.61 -11.87 9.61
CA ASP A 229 -15.68 -11.73 11.06
C ASP A 229 -17.15 -11.60 11.47
N GLU A 230 -17.62 -12.54 12.28
CA GLU A 230 -19.01 -12.59 12.77
C GLU A 230 -19.15 -12.09 14.22
N ARG A 231 -18.07 -11.60 14.83
CA ARG A 231 -18.09 -11.04 16.19
C ARG A 231 -18.66 -9.62 16.16
N GLY A 232 -19.92 -9.47 16.58
CA GLY A 232 -20.65 -8.20 16.51
C GLY A 232 -21.15 -7.88 15.09
N GLN A 233 -20.87 -6.69 14.57
CA GLN A 233 -21.19 -6.34 13.19
C GLN A 233 -20.33 -7.17 12.24
N ARG A 234 -20.98 -7.93 11.34
CA ARG A 234 -20.27 -8.76 10.37
C ARG A 234 -19.38 -7.90 9.44
N ARG A 235 -18.14 -8.33 9.29
CA ARG A 235 -17.14 -7.60 8.48
C ARG A 235 -16.33 -8.54 7.61
N VAL A 236 -15.97 -8.09 6.42
CA VAL A 236 -15.03 -8.78 5.53
C VAL A 236 -13.61 -8.45 5.97
N ARG A 237 -12.77 -9.48 6.18
CA ARG A 237 -11.36 -9.36 6.54
C ARG A 237 -10.49 -9.29 5.28
N MET A 238 -10.05 -8.10 4.91
CA MET A 238 -9.34 -7.88 3.65
C MET A 238 -7.96 -8.53 3.62
N ALA A 239 -7.25 -8.57 4.75
CA ALA A 239 -5.97 -9.27 4.84
C ALA A 239 -6.12 -10.80 4.64
N SER A 240 -7.15 -11.42 5.22
CA SER A 240 -7.45 -12.84 5.03
C SER A 240 -7.77 -13.15 3.55
N LEU A 241 -8.54 -12.29 2.89
CA LEU A 241 -8.84 -12.39 1.46
C LEU A 241 -7.55 -12.29 0.61
N SER A 242 -6.66 -11.36 0.95
CA SER A 242 -5.38 -11.17 0.25
C SER A 242 -4.46 -12.39 0.41
N VAL A 243 -4.37 -12.97 1.61
CA VAL A 243 -3.57 -14.17 1.88
C VAL A 243 -4.14 -15.39 1.13
N LEU A 244 -5.47 -15.56 1.16
CA LEU A 244 -6.14 -16.68 0.50
C LEU A 244 -5.82 -16.73 -1.00
N ALA A 245 -5.87 -15.59 -1.67
CA ALA A 245 -5.69 -15.48 -3.12
C ALA A 245 -4.23 -15.41 -3.58
N SER A 246 -3.27 -15.21 -2.66
CA SER A 246 -1.87 -14.97 -3.04
C SER A 246 -1.01 -16.22 -2.95
N HIS A 247 -0.22 -16.47 -4.02
CA HIS A 247 0.78 -17.56 -4.00
C HIS A 247 1.99 -17.23 -3.12
N LYS A 248 2.28 -15.93 -2.90
CA LYS A 248 3.31 -15.45 -1.98
C LYS A 248 2.81 -14.27 -1.18
N VAL A 249 3.17 -14.27 0.11
CA VAL A 249 2.87 -13.23 1.08
C VAL A 249 4.17 -12.83 1.76
N ASN A 250 4.56 -11.56 1.67
CA ASN A 250 5.79 -11.11 2.29
C ASN A 250 5.58 -10.05 3.36
N GLY A 251 6.43 -10.11 4.39
CA GLY A 251 6.71 -8.98 5.27
C GLY A 251 7.83 -8.10 4.70
N VAL A 252 8.09 -6.97 5.35
CA VAL A 252 8.95 -5.89 4.84
C VAL A 252 10.32 -5.78 5.53
N SER A 253 10.62 -6.69 6.44
CA SER A 253 11.93 -6.94 7.05
C SER A 253 11.95 -8.34 7.65
N ALA A 254 13.13 -8.89 7.95
CA ALA A 254 13.25 -10.22 8.56
C ALA A 254 12.45 -10.32 9.87
N LEU A 255 12.62 -9.34 10.78
CA LEU A 255 11.88 -9.29 12.04
C LEU A 255 10.37 -9.19 11.80
N HIS A 256 9.92 -8.30 10.91
CA HIS A 256 8.50 -8.16 10.57
C HIS A 256 7.93 -9.47 10.02
N SER A 257 8.63 -10.13 9.11
CA SER A 257 8.18 -11.38 8.49
C SER A 257 8.06 -12.53 9.49
N ASN A 258 9.01 -12.64 10.42
CA ASN A 258 8.95 -13.64 11.50
C ASN A 258 7.76 -13.38 12.44
N LEU A 259 7.60 -12.14 12.92
CA LEU A 259 6.48 -11.78 13.79
C LEU A 259 5.13 -11.94 13.07
N MET A 260 5.05 -11.67 11.79
CA MET A 260 3.84 -11.83 10.98
C MET A 260 3.33 -13.27 10.99
N VAL A 261 4.22 -14.25 10.84
CA VAL A 261 3.83 -15.67 10.85
C VAL A 261 3.66 -16.23 12.26
N GLU A 262 4.23 -15.59 13.27
CA GLU A 262 4.06 -15.96 14.69
C GLU A 262 2.78 -15.35 15.30
N THR A 263 2.23 -14.28 14.71
CA THR A 263 1.11 -13.53 15.29
C THR A 263 -0.09 -13.45 14.34
N ILE A 264 -0.17 -12.39 13.51
CA ILE A 264 -1.38 -12.06 12.73
C ILE A 264 -1.77 -13.10 11.69
N PHE A 265 -0.82 -13.84 11.14
CA PHE A 265 -1.05 -14.89 10.15
C PHE A 265 -0.59 -16.28 10.59
N ALA A 266 -0.47 -16.52 11.90
CA ALA A 266 -0.04 -17.82 12.43
C ALA A 266 -0.90 -18.98 11.92
N ASP A 267 -2.23 -18.81 11.88
CA ASP A 267 -3.15 -19.83 11.39
C ASP A 267 -3.00 -20.06 9.87
N PHE A 268 -2.79 -19.01 9.08
CA PHE A 268 -2.51 -19.15 7.65
C PHE A 268 -1.14 -19.76 7.38
N ALA A 269 -0.13 -19.43 8.17
CA ALA A 269 1.21 -20.03 8.08
C ALA A 269 1.19 -21.52 8.45
N LYS A 270 0.30 -21.94 9.34
CA LYS A 270 0.05 -23.37 9.64
C LYS A 270 -0.56 -24.10 8.42
N ILE A 271 -1.47 -23.43 7.69
CA ILE A 271 -2.13 -24.02 6.51
C ILE A 271 -1.18 -24.04 5.32
N TRP A 272 -0.44 -22.96 5.07
CA TRP A 272 0.44 -22.77 3.90
C TRP A 272 1.78 -22.12 4.29
N PRO A 273 2.68 -22.84 4.97
CA PRO A 273 3.96 -22.27 5.43
C PRO A 273 4.84 -21.76 4.27
N GLU A 274 4.75 -22.41 3.11
CA GLU A 274 5.54 -22.09 1.92
C GLU A 274 5.15 -20.77 1.23
N ARG A 275 3.99 -20.20 1.55
CA ARG A 275 3.54 -18.92 0.97
C ARG A 275 4.25 -17.72 1.57
N PHE A 276 4.70 -17.83 2.83
CA PHE A 276 5.26 -16.71 3.57
C PHE A 276 6.76 -16.54 3.30
N CYS A 277 7.19 -15.30 3.07
CA CYS A 277 8.59 -14.98 2.83
C CYS A 277 8.93 -13.57 3.31
N ASN A 278 10.21 -13.22 3.29
CA ASN A 278 10.68 -11.88 3.58
C ASN A 278 11.16 -11.17 2.31
N LYS A 279 10.74 -9.90 2.16
CA LYS A 279 11.30 -8.95 1.19
C LYS A 279 11.59 -7.65 1.92
N THR A 280 12.82 -7.50 2.40
CA THR A 280 13.23 -6.30 3.13
C THR A 280 13.10 -5.06 2.24
N ASN A 281 12.44 -4.02 2.78
CA ASN A 281 12.34 -2.75 2.10
C ASN A 281 13.73 -2.18 1.79
N GLY A 282 13.88 -1.59 0.62
CA GLY A 282 15.08 -0.89 0.20
C GLY A 282 14.77 0.55 -0.20
N ILE A 283 15.81 1.20 -0.68
CA ILE A 283 15.73 2.54 -1.27
C ILE A 283 16.36 2.54 -2.66
N THR A 284 16.01 3.52 -3.50
CA THR A 284 16.80 3.78 -4.70
C THR A 284 18.07 4.55 -4.33
N PRO A 285 19.28 3.98 -4.54
CA PRO A 285 20.54 4.62 -4.16
C PRO A 285 20.83 5.87 -4.99
N ARG A 286 20.28 5.95 -6.20
CA ARG A 286 20.44 7.10 -7.09
C ARG A 286 19.82 8.36 -6.49
N ARG A 287 18.59 8.29 -5.99
CA ARG A 287 17.93 9.44 -5.35
C ARG A 287 18.40 9.66 -3.92
N TRP A 288 18.41 8.61 -3.11
CA TRP A 288 18.56 8.72 -1.66
C TRP A 288 20.00 8.71 -1.16
N LEU A 289 20.97 8.37 -2.03
CA LEU A 289 22.40 8.48 -1.73
C LEU A 289 23.10 9.38 -2.74
N SER A 290 23.12 9.04 -4.03
CA SER A 290 23.88 9.77 -5.04
C SER A 290 23.42 11.22 -5.20
N GLN A 291 22.14 11.47 -5.36
CA GLN A 291 21.57 12.80 -5.52
C GLN A 291 21.47 13.58 -4.20
N ALA A 292 21.02 12.91 -3.15
CA ALA A 292 20.76 13.55 -1.85
C ALA A 292 22.05 13.90 -1.09
N ASN A 293 23.12 13.10 -1.27
CA ASN A 293 24.39 13.26 -0.55
C ASN A 293 25.58 13.30 -1.52
N ARG A 294 25.67 14.37 -2.28
CA ARG A 294 26.71 14.54 -3.29
C ARG A 294 28.14 14.44 -2.74
N PRO A 295 28.49 15.03 -1.58
CA PRO A 295 29.84 14.90 -1.02
C PRO A 295 30.21 13.43 -0.73
N LEU A 296 29.29 12.65 -0.16
CA LEU A 296 29.54 11.23 0.10
C LEU A 296 29.57 10.43 -1.20
N SER A 297 28.69 10.71 -2.16
CA SER A 297 28.70 10.05 -3.47
C SER A 297 30.03 10.27 -4.20
N ALA A 298 30.56 11.49 -4.20
CA ALA A 298 31.85 11.79 -4.82
C ALA A 298 33.01 11.04 -4.12
N LEU A 299 32.99 10.91 -2.82
CA LEU A 299 33.95 10.12 -2.06
C LEU A 299 33.90 8.64 -2.44
N ILE A 300 32.69 8.06 -2.51
CA ILE A 300 32.47 6.66 -2.93
C ILE A 300 33.00 6.47 -4.38
N ASP A 301 32.60 7.37 -5.31
CA ASP A 301 33.00 7.29 -6.70
C ASP A 301 34.54 7.33 -6.88
N SER A 302 35.24 8.06 -6.02
CA SER A 302 36.71 8.17 -6.07
C SER A 302 37.42 6.89 -5.66
N ARG A 303 36.75 5.98 -4.93
CA ARG A 303 37.35 4.75 -4.42
C ARG A 303 36.92 3.48 -5.17
N ILE A 304 35.64 3.39 -5.54
CA ILE A 304 35.10 2.17 -6.13
C ILE A 304 34.41 2.41 -7.50
N GLY A 305 34.52 3.62 -8.05
CA GLY A 305 33.83 3.97 -9.31
C GLY A 305 32.34 4.22 -9.11
N THR A 306 31.55 4.23 -10.20
CA THR A 306 30.13 4.67 -10.20
C THR A 306 29.12 3.51 -10.32
N THR A 307 29.58 2.29 -10.56
CA THR A 307 28.73 1.10 -10.81
C THR A 307 27.85 0.72 -9.63
N TRP A 308 28.24 1.05 -8.41
CA TRP A 308 27.42 0.87 -7.21
C TRP A 308 26.03 1.53 -7.29
N ARG A 309 25.86 2.54 -8.14
CA ARG A 309 24.56 3.19 -8.36
C ARG A 309 23.52 2.23 -8.97
N ARG A 310 23.97 1.20 -9.66
CA ARG A 310 23.15 0.13 -10.24
C ARG A 310 23.29 -1.19 -9.49
N HIS A 311 24.47 -1.45 -8.92
CA HIS A 311 24.84 -2.68 -8.22
C HIS A 311 25.24 -2.33 -6.78
N LEU A 312 24.21 -2.18 -5.91
CA LEU A 312 24.40 -1.65 -4.56
C LEU A 312 25.34 -2.51 -3.70
N ASP A 313 25.46 -3.80 -4.00
CA ASP A 313 26.36 -4.74 -3.30
C ASP A 313 27.83 -4.35 -3.42
N GLU A 314 28.21 -3.61 -4.45
CA GLU A 314 29.58 -3.09 -4.65
C GLU A 314 30.01 -2.11 -3.54
N LEU A 315 29.06 -1.50 -2.81
CA LEU A 315 29.39 -0.69 -1.63
C LEU A 315 30.14 -1.49 -0.55
N SER A 316 30.05 -2.81 -0.57
CA SER A 316 30.82 -3.68 0.35
C SER A 316 32.33 -3.53 0.19
N ALA A 317 32.83 -3.15 -0.99
CA ALA A 317 34.25 -2.88 -1.25
C ALA A 317 34.80 -1.69 -0.40
N LEU A 318 33.93 -0.79 0.04
CA LEU A 318 34.34 0.32 0.93
C LEU A 318 34.92 -0.17 2.28
N ARG A 319 34.66 -1.41 2.66
CA ARG A 319 35.24 -1.99 3.90
C ARG A 319 36.77 -2.02 3.89
N GLU A 320 37.38 -2.15 2.71
CA GLU A 320 38.84 -2.15 2.56
C GLU A 320 39.47 -0.81 2.98
N PHE A 321 38.72 0.29 2.83
CA PHE A 321 39.18 1.63 3.18
C PHE A 321 38.81 2.05 4.61
N ALA A 322 38.08 1.23 5.38
CA ALA A 322 37.49 1.61 6.66
C ALA A 322 38.56 1.99 7.72
N THR A 323 39.76 1.46 7.60
CA THR A 323 40.91 1.73 8.52
C THR A 323 41.86 2.79 7.99
N GLU A 324 41.68 3.31 6.76
CA GLU A 324 42.54 4.34 6.17
C GLU A 324 42.23 5.71 6.79
N PRO A 325 43.20 6.41 7.41
CA PRO A 325 42.98 7.70 8.03
C PRO A 325 42.50 8.76 7.01
N GLU A 326 43.00 8.73 5.79
CA GLU A 326 42.57 9.69 4.73
C GLU A 326 41.11 9.50 4.36
N PHE A 327 40.65 8.23 4.18
CA PHE A 327 39.26 7.93 3.89
C PHE A 327 38.34 8.32 5.03
N GLN A 328 38.74 8.01 6.29
CA GLN A 328 37.97 8.41 7.47
C GLN A 328 37.81 9.93 7.57
N ASN A 329 38.89 10.68 7.31
CA ASN A 329 38.85 12.15 7.32
C ASN A 329 37.94 12.70 6.20
N ALA A 330 38.04 12.18 4.98
CA ALA A 330 37.17 12.56 3.87
C ALA A 330 35.69 12.23 4.16
N PHE A 331 35.42 11.09 4.80
CA PHE A 331 34.07 10.72 5.22
C PHE A 331 33.51 11.69 6.30
N ARG A 332 34.35 12.06 7.31
CA ARG A 332 33.97 13.07 8.31
C ARG A 332 33.68 14.43 7.68
N LEU A 333 34.52 14.85 6.72
CA LEU A 333 34.30 16.11 6.00
C LEU A 333 32.97 16.10 5.22
N ALA A 334 32.63 15.03 4.50
CA ALA A 334 31.36 14.90 3.81
C ALA A 334 30.17 15.02 4.76
N LYS A 335 30.25 14.38 5.94
CA LYS A 335 29.21 14.51 6.99
C LYS A 335 29.12 15.93 7.53
N THR A 336 30.24 16.55 7.85
CA THR A 336 30.30 17.92 8.39
C THR A 336 29.72 18.93 7.41
N GLN A 337 30.02 18.83 6.11
CA GLN A 337 29.44 19.69 5.08
C GLN A 337 27.90 19.56 5.05
N ASN A 338 27.38 18.35 5.13
CA ASN A 338 25.94 18.15 5.17
C ASN A 338 25.30 18.70 6.44
N LYS A 339 25.96 18.56 7.61
CA LYS A 339 25.47 19.10 8.88
C LYS A 339 25.45 20.63 8.86
N LYS A 340 26.47 21.29 8.32
CA LYS A 340 26.51 22.75 8.13
C LYS A 340 25.35 23.23 7.26
N ARG A 341 25.15 22.59 6.10
CA ARG A 341 24.04 22.91 5.20
C ARG A 341 22.67 22.72 5.88
N LEU A 342 22.51 21.65 6.69
CA LEU A 342 21.29 21.43 7.46
C LEU A 342 21.11 22.47 8.57
N ALA A 343 22.17 22.84 9.27
CA ALA A 343 22.13 23.89 10.31
C ALA A 343 21.71 25.24 9.73
N GLU A 344 22.25 25.62 8.56
CA GLU A 344 21.84 26.84 7.83
C GLU A 344 20.34 26.80 7.47
N ARG A 345 19.86 25.63 6.98
CA ARG A 345 18.44 25.45 6.64
C ARG A 345 17.54 25.57 7.87
N ILE A 346 17.93 24.94 8.99
CA ILE A 346 17.19 25.07 10.26
C ILE A 346 17.12 26.54 10.69
N ALA A 347 18.23 27.26 10.66
CA ALA A 347 18.26 28.68 11.03
C ALA A 347 17.35 29.53 10.13
N GLN A 348 17.34 29.29 8.83
CA GLN A 348 16.49 30.00 7.87
C GLN A 348 14.99 29.74 8.10
N GLU A 349 14.62 28.49 8.38
CA GLU A 349 13.21 28.08 8.48
C GLU A 349 12.60 28.30 9.87
N THR A 350 13.41 28.18 10.92
CA THR A 350 12.92 28.20 12.32
C THR A 350 13.49 29.34 13.18
N GLY A 351 14.53 30.02 12.71
CA GLY A 351 15.26 31.00 13.50
C GLY A 351 16.20 30.37 14.55
N VAL A 352 16.26 29.05 14.67
CA VAL A 352 17.08 28.36 15.68
C VAL A 352 18.49 28.12 15.13
N ILE A 353 19.49 28.63 15.86
CA ILE A 353 20.89 28.39 15.53
C ILE A 353 21.36 27.12 16.23
N VAL A 354 21.82 26.15 15.45
CA VAL A 354 22.33 24.87 15.95
C VAL A 354 23.81 24.70 15.69
N ASN A 355 24.53 24.06 16.63
CA ASN A 355 25.94 23.75 16.45
C ASN A 355 26.12 22.56 15.49
N PRO A 356 26.74 22.73 14.31
CA PRO A 356 26.94 21.62 13.36
C PRO A 356 27.91 20.55 13.86
N ASP A 357 28.73 20.84 14.88
CA ASP A 357 29.64 19.85 15.46
C ASP A 357 28.97 18.99 16.55
N SER A 358 27.77 19.34 17.00
CA SER A 358 26.98 18.51 17.92
C SER A 358 26.54 17.19 17.28
N LEU A 359 26.21 16.18 18.09
CA LEU A 359 25.54 14.97 17.62
C LEU A 359 24.11 15.34 17.18
N PHE A 360 23.77 15.08 15.90
CA PHE A 360 22.42 15.27 15.39
C PHE A 360 21.61 13.99 15.63
N ASP A 361 20.62 14.10 16.51
CA ASP A 361 19.65 13.07 16.84
C ASP A 361 18.33 13.41 16.13
N VAL A 362 17.97 12.65 15.10
CA VAL A 362 16.94 13.05 14.15
C VAL A 362 15.83 12.02 14.12
N GLN A 363 14.61 12.42 14.47
CA GLN A 363 13.41 11.61 14.32
C GLN A 363 12.45 12.29 13.34
N ILE A 364 12.54 11.94 12.06
CA ILE A 364 11.71 12.44 10.96
C ILE A 364 10.80 11.33 10.49
N LYS A 365 9.57 11.29 11.00
CA LYS A 365 8.57 10.24 10.75
C LYS A 365 7.16 10.84 10.82
N ARG A 366 6.17 10.21 10.16
CA ARG A 366 4.75 10.52 10.41
C ARG A 366 4.47 10.39 11.91
N MET A 367 3.69 11.32 12.47
CA MET A 367 3.25 11.24 13.87
C MET A 367 2.33 10.03 14.04
N HIS A 368 2.69 9.14 14.96
CA HIS A 368 1.89 7.95 15.28
C HIS A 368 2.35 7.34 16.60
N GLU A 369 1.43 6.83 17.40
CA GLU A 369 1.73 6.24 18.71
C GLU A 369 2.78 5.13 18.64
N TYR A 370 2.68 4.21 17.67
CA TYR A 370 3.64 3.10 17.56
C TYR A 370 5.07 3.56 17.22
N LYS A 371 5.24 4.79 16.72
CA LYS A 371 6.57 5.38 16.44
C LYS A 371 7.21 6.00 17.68
N ARG A 372 6.45 6.11 18.76
CA ARG A 372 6.94 6.50 20.10
C ARG A 372 7.69 7.83 20.14
N GLN A 373 7.23 8.86 19.39
CA GLN A 373 7.82 10.19 19.45
C GLN A 373 7.76 10.76 20.86
N LEU A 374 6.64 10.57 21.58
CA LEU A 374 6.50 11.00 22.97
C LEU A 374 7.58 10.39 23.88
N LEU A 375 7.89 9.10 23.74
CA LEU A 375 8.97 8.46 24.51
C LEU A 375 10.32 9.15 24.23
N ASN A 376 10.59 9.54 22.99
CA ASN A 376 11.81 10.28 22.65
C ASN A 376 11.81 11.70 23.26
N VAL A 377 10.68 12.38 23.31
CA VAL A 377 10.55 13.67 24.00
C VAL A 377 10.87 13.52 25.50
N LEU A 378 10.32 12.49 26.16
CA LEU A 378 10.64 12.19 27.57
C LEU A 378 12.13 11.87 27.77
N HIS A 379 12.76 11.15 26.83
CA HIS A 379 14.20 10.95 26.84
C HIS A 379 14.98 12.28 26.78
N VAL A 380 14.56 13.22 25.91
CA VAL A 380 15.20 14.54 25.80
C VAL A 380 15.06 15.32 27.11
N VAL A 381 13.88 15.32 27.72
CA VAL A 381 13.61 15.98 29.01
C VAL A 381 14.50 15.37 30.11
N THR A 382 14.54 14.05 30.20
CA THR A 382 15.40 13.35 31.19
C THR A 382 16.85 13.74 31.00
N ARG A 383 17.35 13.74 29.77
CA ARG A 383 18.73 14.13 29.47
C ARG A 383 19.02 15.58 29.84
N TYR A 384 18.08 16.50 29.55
CA TYR A 384 18.18 17.91 29.95
C TYR A 384 18.30 18.07 31.47
N GLN A 385 17.47 17.37 32.25
CA GLN A 385 17.53 17.36 33.71
C GLN A 385 18.87 16.81 34.22
N GLN A 386 19.40 15.74 33.60
CA GLN A 386 20.72 15.21 33.97
C GLN A 386 21.85 16.19 33.72
N ILE A 387 21.81 16.96 32.61
CA ILE A 387 22.79 17.98 32.29
C ILE A 387 22.72 19.10 33.35
N LEU A 388 21.53 19.53 33.77
CA LEU A 388 21.36 20.52 34.84
C LEU A 388 21.86 20.01 36.18
N ALA A 389 21.66 18.76 36.51
CA ALA A 389 22.15 18.15 37.77
C ALA A 389 23.69 17.95 37.77
N HIS A 390 24.29 17.73 36.61
CA HIS A 390 25.73 17.49 36.48
C HIS A 390 26.37 18.34 35.37
N PRO A 391 26.38 19.71 35.53
CA PRO A 391 26.78 20.60 34.45
C PRO A 391 28.27 20.52 34.06
N HIS A 392 29.10 19.95 34.90
CA HIS A 392 30.54 19.78 34.67
C HIS A 392 30.93 18.37 34.16
N ALA A 393 29.96 17.49 33.94
CA ALA A 393 30.24 16.18 33.32
C ALA A 393 30.61 16.33 31.82
N ASP A 394 31.33 15.38 31.28
CA ASP A 394 31.73 15.37 29.87
C ASP A 394 30.53 14.99 28.99
N TRP A 395 29.71 15.99 28.68
CA TRP A 395 28.53 15.81 27.83
C TRP A 395 28.88 15.99 26.35
N VAL A 396 28.52 14.99 25.53
CA VAL A 396 28.54 15.18 24.08
C VAL A 396 27.42 16.16 23.69
N PRO A 397 27.73 17.33 23.11
CA PRO A 397 26.71 18.26 22.62
C PRO A 397 25.77 17.59 21.65
N ARG A 398 24.47 17.85 21.79
CA ARG A 398 23.43 17.20 20.99
C ARG A 398 22.43 18.22 20.46
N THR A 399 22.09 18.06 19.17
CA THR A 399 20.96 18.73 18.53
C THR A 399 19.88 17.70 18.24
N VAL A 400 18.69 17.89 18.83
CA VAL A 400 17.56 16.97 18.61
C VAL A 400 16.59 17.60 17.62
N VAL A 401 16.25 16.87 16.56
CA VAL A 401 15.36 17.32 15.50
C VAL A 401 14.15 16.41 15.40
N PHE A 402 12.97 16.93 15.67
CA PHE A 402 11.69 16.29 15.39
C PHE A 402 11.07 16.92 14.16
N ALA A 403 10.66 16.09 13.20
CA ALA A 403 9.91 16.56 12.04
C ALA A 403 8.92 15.47 11.58
N GLY A 404 7.75 15.91 11.15
CA GLY A 404 6.71 15.01 10.69
C GLY A 404 5.36 15.69 10.57
N LYS A 405 4.38 14.94 10.08
CA LYS A 405 2.97 15.32 10.08
C LYS A 405 2.11 14.14 10.50
N ALA A 406 0.98 14.40 11.13
CA ALA A 406 -0.08 13.43 11.37
C ALA A 406 -1.01 13.32 10.14
N ALA A 407 -1.77 12.24 10.04
CA ALA A 407 -2.94 12.22 9.18
C ALA A 407 -3.97 13.23 9.72
N SER A 408 -4.81 13.81 8.84
CA SER A 408 -5.77 14.85 9.23
C SER A 408 -6.78 14.39 10.30
N ALA A 409 -7.09 13.10 10.34
CA ALA A 409 -7.99 12.47 11.30
C ALA A 409 -7.28 11.75 12.46
N TYR A 410 -5.98 11.96 12.65
CA TYR A 410 -5.23 11.34 13.73
C TYR A 410 -5.26 12.24 14.97
N TYR A 411 -5.93 11.79 16.04
CA TYR A 411 -6.07 12.46 17.32
C TYR A 411 -5.20 11.83 18.40
#